data_5f508b0832b21f766fbba12c81159d01
#
_entry.id   5f508b0832b21f766fbba12c81159d01
#
_cell.length_a   1.000
_cell.length_b   1.000
_cell.length_c   1.000
_cell.angle_alpha   90.00
_cell.angle_beta   90.00
_cell.angle_gamma   90.00
#
_symmetry.space_group_name_H-M   'P 1'
#
loop_
_entity.id
_entity.type
_entity.pdbx_description
1 polymer ?
#
loop_
_entity_poly.entity_id
_entity_poly.type
_entity_poly.pdbx_seq_one_letter_code
_entity_poly.pdbx_strand_id
1 'polypeptide(L)'
;TNELFVNSTIDSVIREKEQPKRKQQKRIKAKERFEPTMEVDLHINQLVKSSKGMTNHDMLTLQLNTAQRQLEFAMKKRIQKVVFIHGVGEGVLKIELEYLFGRYNNVKFYDANYQKYGLGATEVYIYQNVPNT
;
A
#
# COMPACT_ATOMS: atom_id res chain seq x y z
N THR A 1 -3.31 21.99 -7.45
CA THR A 1 -3.18 21.77 -7.47
C THR A 1 -3.33 21.77 -7.28
N ASN A 2 -3.28 21.91 -7.21
CA ASN A 2 -3.21 21.93 -7.39
C ASN A 2 -2.96 22.10 -7.35
N GLU A 3 -2.90 22.13 -7.87
CA GLU A 3 -2.73 22.07 -8.03
C GLU A 3 -2.56 22.08 -7.85
N LEU A 4 -2.81 22.48 -8.25
CA LEU A 4 -2.83 22.27 -8.18
C LEU A 4 -2.69 22.41 -8.05
N PHE A 5 -2.35 22.48 -7.83
CA PHE A 5 -2.24 22.55 -8.03
C PHE A 5 -1.90 22.93 -8.02
N VAL A 6 -2.39 23.48 -8.53
CA VAL A 6 -2.15 23.49 -8.65
C VAL A 6 -1.84 23.89 -8.54
N ASN A 7 -1.73 24.31 -8.58
CA ASN A 7 -1.37 24.50 -8.70
C ASN A 7 -1.09 24.91 -8.54
N SER A 8 -1.27 25.48 -8.98
CA SER A 8 -1.00 25.53 -9.00
C SER A 8 -1.08 25.92 -8.82
N THR A 9 -1.15 26.44 -9.12
CA THR A 9 -1.18 26.46 -9.08
C THR A 9 -1.45 26.92 -8.71
N ILE A 10 -1.47 27.45 -8.70
CA ILE A 10 -1.77 27.51 -8.46
C ILE A 10 -1.72 27.95 -8.10
N ASP A 11 -1.81 28.56 -8.51
CA ASP A 11 -1.70 28.56 -8.21
C ASP A 11 -1.82 28.81 -7.70
N SER A 12 -1.80 29.28 -8.16
CA SER A 12 -1.86 29.10 -7.86
C SER A 12 -2.21 29.37 -7.38
N VAL A 13 -2.31 30.08 -7.53
CA VAL A 13 -2.59 29.92 -7.26
C VAL A 13 -2.79 30.28 -6.90
N ILE A 14 -2.83 30.99 -7.21
CA ILE A 14 -3.09 30.85 -6.99
C ILE A 14 -3.08 31.18 -6.59
N ARG A 15 -3.12 32.02 -6.83
CA ARG A 15 -3.17 31.94 -6.59
C ARG A 15 -3.15 32.02 -5.91
N GLU A 16 -3.43 32.66 -6.06
CA GLU A 16 -3.52 32.48 -5.65
C GLU A 16 -3.66 32.66 -4.98
N LYS A 17 -3.37 33.64 -5.17
CA LYS A 17 -3.56 33.79 -4.64
C LYS A 17 -3.96 33.53 -3.75
N GLU A 18 -4.44 33.21 -3.31
CA GLU A 18 -4.91 32.85 -2.43
C GLU A 18 -4.60 32.05 -1.23
N GLN A 19 -4.86 32.03 -0.30
CA GLN A 19 -3.80 31.69 0.60
C GLN A 19 -4.30 30.97 1.84
N PRO A 20 -5.41 31.31 2.47
CA PRO A 20 -5.93 30.53 3.60
C PRO A 20 -6.27 29.10 3.25
N LYS A 21 -6.80 28.90 2.05
CA LYS A 21 -7.09 27.54 1.59
C LYS A 21 -5.82 26.71 1.47
N ARG A 22 -4.75 27.35 1.03
CA ARG A 22 -3.49 26.65 0.92
C ARG A 22 -2.99 26.16 2.26
N LYS A 23 -3.14 26.99 3.28
CA LYS A 23 -2.71 26.62 4.62
C LYS A 23 -3.50 25.42 5.13
N GLN A 24 -4.79 25.41 4.88
CA GLN A 24 -5.61 24.28 5.28
C GLN A 24 -5.21 23.03 4.53
N GLN A 25 -4.96 23.14 3.23
CA GLN A 25 -4.52 21.99 2.44
C GLN A 25 -3.20 21.44 2.93
N LYS A 26 -2.28 22.33 3.30
CA LYS A 26 -0.99 21.92 3.83
C LYS A 26 -1.16 21.14 5.12
N ARG A 27 -2.07 21.56 5.99
CA ARG A 27 -2.30 20.84 7.23
C ARG A 27 -2.88 19.45 6.99
N ILE A 28 -3.79 19.33 6.03
CA ILE A 28 -4.34 18.03 5.66
C ILE A 28 -3.26 17.12 5.14
N LYS A 29 -2.42 17.64 4.24
CA LYS A 29 -1.33 16.83 3.68
C LYS A 29 -0.33 16.41 4.76
N ALA A 30 -0.02 17.30 5.69
CA ALA A 30 0.89 16.97 6.78
C ALA A 30 0.31 15.85 7.64
N LYS A 31 -0.99 15.92 7.93
CA LYS A 31 -1.64 14.87 8.69
C LYS A 31 -1.59 13.54 7.98
N GLU A 32 -1.83 13.55 6.67
CA GLU A 32 -1.77 12.32 5.88
C GLU A 32 -0.36 11.73 5.87
N ARG A 33 0.66 12.60 5.82
CA ARG A 33 2.04 12.13 5.79
C ARG A 33 2.46 11.42 7.07
N PHE A 34 1.75 11.65 8.17
CA PHE A 34 2.08 10.99 9.43
C PHE A 34 1.37 9.66 9.61
N GLU A 35 0.53 9.25 8.66
CA GLU A 35 -0.03 7.91 8.72
C GLU A 35 1.06 6.89 8.43
N PRO A 36 1.31 5.96 9.34
CA PRO A 36 2.34 4.95 9.11
C PRO A 36 1.98 4.07 7.91
N THR A 37 2.87 4.01 6.94
CA THR A 37 2.68 3.22 5.72
C THR A 37 3.94 2.43 5.44
N MET A 38 3.75 1.21 4.96
CA MET A 38 4.85 0.29 4.66
C MET A 38 4.64 -0.28 3.27
N GLU A 39 5.73 -0.46 2.52
CA GLU A 39 5.67 -1.12 1.21
C GLU A 39 6.39 -2.46 1.30
N VAL A 40 5.78 -3.48 0.70
CA VAL A 40 6.37 -4.81 0.62
C VAL A 40 6.37 -5.23 -0.84
N ASP A 41 7.56 -5.35 -1.43
CA ASP A 41 7.69 -5.80 -2.81
C ASP A 41 7.79 -7.32 -2.81
N LEU A 42 6.80 -7.97 -3.40
CA LEU A 42 6.73 -9.43 -3.43
C LEU A 42 7.25 -10.02 -4.74
N HIS A 43 7.82 -9.21 -5.62
CA HIS A 43 8.45 -9.79 -6.80
C HIS A 43 9.53 -10.77 -6.37
N ILE A 44 9.57 -11.93 -7.05
CA ILE A 44 10.42 -13.02 -6.58
C ILE A 44 11.90 -12.61 -6.53
N ASN A 45 12.34 -11.77 -7.45
CA ASN A 45 13.72 -11.32 -7.48
C ASN A 45 14.08 -10.37 -6.32
N GLN A 46 13.08 -9.89 -5.59
CA GLN A 46 13.31 -9.13 -4.38
C GLN A 46 13.40 -10.03 -3.15
N LEU A 47 12.93 -11.26 -3.26
CA LEU A 47 12.86 -12.18 -2.13
C LEU A 47 14.00 -13.17 -2.11
N VAL A 48 14.55 -13.49 -3.28
CA VAL A 48 15.64 -14.45 -3.39
C VAL A 48 16.70 -13.92 -4.36
N LYS A 49 17.93 -14.36 -4.19
CA LYS A 49 19.01 -13.98 -5.10
C LYS A 49 18.86 -14.67 -6.45
N SER A 50 18.35 -15.89 -6.45
CA SER A 50 18.13 -16.65 -7.66
C SER A 50 16.92 -17.54 -7.47
N SER A 51 16.05 -17.56 -8.46
CA SER A 51 14.89 -18.44 -8.47
C SER A 51 15.16 -19.74 -9.24
N LYS A 52 16.40 -19.96 -9.61
CA LYS A 52 16.77 -21.16 -10.34
C LYS A 52 16.40 -22.39 -9.51
N GLY A 53 15.70 -23.33 -10.14
CA GLY A 53 15.26 -24.54 -9.45
C GLY A 53 13.98 -24.42 -8.70
N MET A 54 13.39 -23.22 -8.58
CA MET A 54 12.12 -23.05 -7.91
C MET A 54 10.97 -23.27 -8.89
N THR A 55 9.98 -24.03 -8.44
CA THR A 55 8.74 -24.19 -9.22
C THR A 55 7.87 -22.95 -9.03
N ASN A 56 6.84 -22.82 -9.87
CA ASN A 56 5.86 -21.74 -9.67
C ASN A 56 5.20 -21.83 -8.31
N HIS A 57 4.94 -23.05 -7.84
CA HIS A 57 4.37 -23.27 -6.51
C HIS A 57 5.33 -22.80 -5.41
N ASP A 58 6.63 -23.13 -5.57
CA ASP A 58 7.63 -22.68 -4.59
C ASP A 58 7.68 -21.17 -4.50
N MET A 59 7.66 -20.50 -5.65
CA MET A 59 7.70 -19.04 -5.68
C MET A 59 6.46 -18.42 -5.05
N LEU A 60 5.31 -18.96 -5.40
CA LEU A 60 4.05 -18.46 -4.84
C LEU A 60 4.01 -18.65 -3.32
N THR A 61 4.42 -19.82 -2.86
CA THR A 61 4.45 -20.11 -1.42
C THR A 61 5.36 -19.13 -0.68
N LEU A 62 6.53 -18.86 -1.23
CA LEU A 62 7.45 -17.90 -0.62
C LEU A 62 6.85 -16.49 -0.58
N GLN A 63 6.22 -16.09 -1.68
CA GLN A 63 5.61 -14.76 -1.75
C GLN A 63 4.49 -14.62 -0.73
N LEU A 64 3.65 -15.64 -0.59
CA LEU A 64 2.55 -15.61 0.37
C LEU A 64 3.03 -15.64 1.81
N ASN A 65 4.03 -16.46 2.09
CA ASN A 65 4.61 -16.52 3.44
C ASN A 65 5.25 -15.19 3.81
N THR A 66 5.92 -14.56 2.86
CA THR A 66 6.52 -13.25 3.08
C THR A 66 5.44 -12.21 3.37
N ALA A 67 4.37 -12.22 2.58
CA ALA A 67 3.27 -11.29 2.79
C ALA A 67 2.66 -11.45 4.18
N GLN A 68 2.42 -12.69 4.60
CA GLN A 68 1.84 -12.96 5.89
C GLN A 68 2.74 -12.47 7.02
N ARG A 69 4.03 -12.76 6.95
CA ARG A 69 4.97 -12.32 7.97
C ARG A 69 5.03 -10.79 8.05
N GLN A 70 5.04 -10.13 6.88
CA GLN A 70 5.13 -8.68 6.86
C GLN A 70 3.84 -8.03 7.33
N LEU A 71 2.71 -8.63 7.02
CA LEU A 71 1.43 -8.12 7.53
C LEU A 71 1.38 -8.20 9.05
N GLU A 72 1.80 -9.35 9.60
CA GLU A 72 1.79 -9.52 11.05
C GLU A 72 2.81 -8.63 11.73
N PHE A 73 3.96 -8.41 11.08
CA PHE A 73 4.93 -7.43 11.57
C PHE A 73 4.32 -6.03 11.64
N ALA A 74 3.61 -5.65 10.58
CA ALA A 74 2.95 -4.34 10.54
C ALA A 74 1.93 -4.19 11.65
N MET A 75 1.17 -5.25 11.93
CA MET A 75 0.22 -5.23 13.04
C MET A 75 0.91 -5.00 14.37
N LYS A 76 2.01 -5.71 14.61
CA LYS A 76 2.79 -5.53 15.83
C LYS A 76 3.33 -4.12 15.98
N LYS A 77 3.78 -3.54 14.89
CA LYS A 77 4.35 -2.19 14.91
C LYS A 77 3.31 -1.09 14.80
N ARG A 78 2.04 -1.48 14.75
CA ARG A 78 0.90 -0.56 14.65
C ARG A 78 1.01 0.33 13.43
N ILE A 79 1.45 -0.26 12.33
CA ILE A 79 1.48 0.38 11.03
C ILE A 79 0.08 0.29 10.45
N GLN A 80 -0.45 1.40 9.97
CA GLN A 80 -1.85 1.48 9.57
C GLN A 80 -2.10 0.95 8.17
N LYS A 81 -1.14 1.15 7.26
CA LYS A 81 -1.30 0.78 5.86
C LYS A 81 -0.10 0.01 5.37
N VAL A 82 -0.34 -1.04 4.61
CA VAL A 82 0.72 -1.81 3.96
C VAL A 82 0.36 -1.97 2.50
N VAL A 83 1.28 -1.63 1.61
CA VAL A 83 1.09 -1.82 0.18
C VAL A 83 1.91 -3.02 -0.25
N PHE A 84 1.24 -4.04 -0.78
CA PHE A 84 1.89 -5.24 -1.28
C PHE A 84 1.99 -5.15 -2.79
N ILE A 85 3.21 -5.13 -3.30
CA ILE A 85 3.47 -5.02 -4.73
C ILE A 85 3.64 -6.43 -5.26
N HIS A 86 2.63 -6.89 -6.03
CA HIS A 86 2.60 -8.26 -6.53
C HIS A 86 2.82 -8.36 -8.03
N GLY A 87 2.78 -7.22 -8.73
CA GLY A 87 2.89 -7.21 -10.18
C GLY A 87 1.56 -7.52 -10.84
N VAL A 88 1.54 -7.37 -12.17
CA VAL A 88 0.29 -7.56 -12.92
C VAL A 88 0.14 -8.97 -13.48
N GLY A 89 1.20 -9.65 -13.86
CA GLY A 89 1.22 -11.03 -14.33
C GLY A 89 -0.12 -11.65 -14.67
N GLU A 90 -0.26 -12.93 -14.32
CA GLU A 90 -1.50 -13.67 -14.57
C GLU A 90 -2.55 -13.49 -13.47
N GLY A 91 -2.19 -12.75 -12.42
CA GLY A 91 -3.14 -12.46 -11.36
C GLY A 91 -3.22 -13.51 -10.26
N VAL A 92 -2.44 -14.58 -10.35
CA VAL A 92 -2.51 -15.66 -9.36
C VAL A 92 -2.11 -15.17 -7.98
N LEU A 93 -1.00 -14.45 -7.90
CA LEU A 93 -0.52 -13.95 -6.61
C LEU A 93 -1.52 -12.98 -6.00
N LYS A 94 -2.09 -12.09 -6.80
CA LYS A 94 -3.08 -11.14 -6.30
C LYS A 94 -4.27 -11.86 -5.68
N ILE A 95 -4.79 -12.87 -6.39
CA ILE A 95 -5.95 -13.61 -5.90
C ILE A 95 -5.62 -14.34 -4.61
N GLU A 96 -4.46 -14.96 -4.54
CA GLU A 96 -4.05 -15.69 -3.32
C GLU A 96 -3.84 -14.73 -2.15
N LEU A 97 -3.31 -13.55 -2.43
CA LEU A 97 -3.16 -12.53 -1.38
C LEU A 97 -4.53 -12.09 -0.85
N GLU A 98 -5.51 -11.94 -1.73
CA GLU A 98 -6.84 -11.54 -1.29
C GLU A 98 -7.46 -12.61 -0.38
N TYR A 99 -7.24 -13.88 -0.68
CA TYR A 99 -7.66 -14.95 0.21
C TYR A 99 -6.94 -14.87 1.55
N LEU A 100 -5.64 -14.61 1.52
CA LEU A 100 -4.86 -14.47 2.75
C LEU A 100 -5.40 -13.33 3.60
N PHE A 101 -5.57 -12.16 3.01
CA PHE A 101 -6.05 -10.99 3.75
C PHE A 101 -7.46 -11.18 4.28
N GLY A 102 -8.28 -11.92 3.53
CA GLY A 102 -9.66 -12.18 3.95
C GLY A 102 -9.77 -13.03 5.21
N ARG A 103 -8.69 -13.67 5.64
CA ARG A 103 -8.70 -14.45 6.88
C ARG A 103 -8.53 -13.60 8.13
N TYR A 104 -8.19 -12.33 7.96
CA TYR A 104 -8.01 -11.41 9.09
C TYR A 104 -9.25 -10.56 9.24
N ASN A 105 -9.77 -10.44 10.46
CA ASN A 105 -10.96 -9.63 10.71
C ASN A 105 -10.63 -8.18 11.03
N ASN A 106 -9.36 -7.84 11.11
CA ASN A 106 -8.92 -6.49 11.46
C ASN A 106 -8.26 -5.76 10.31
N VAL A 107 -8.51 -6.20 9.09
CA VAL A 107 -7.97 -5.52 7.90
C VAL A 107 -9.05 -5.39 6.85
N LYS A 108 -8.88 -4.42 5.98
CA LYS A 108 -9.58 -4.37 4.69
C LYS A 108 -8.53 -4.17 3.61
N PHE A 109 -8.85 -4.56 2.40
CA PHE A 109 -7.90 -4.46 1.30
C PHE A 109 -8.63 -4.00 0.04
N TYR A 110 -7.86 -3.36 -0.83
CA TYR A 110 -8.36 -2.76 -2.06
C TYR A 110 -7.16 -2.46 -2.96
N ASP A 111 -7.43 -2.12 -4.22
CA ASP A 111 -6.35 -1.78 -5.12
C ASP A 111 -5.62 -0.55 -4.61
N ALA A 112 -4.29 -0.61 -4.66
CA ALA A 112 -3.46 0.52 -4.26
C ALA A 112 -3.57 1.65 -5.29
N ASN A 113 -3.02 2.81 -4.97
CA ASN A 113 -3.10 3.98 -5.81
C ASN A 113 -2.62 3.66 -7.22
N TYR A 114 -3.51 3.82 -8.20
CA TYR A 114 -3.22 3.42 -9.58
C TYR A 114 -2.11 4.26 -10.18
N GLN A 115 -2.08 5.56 -9.88
CA GLN A 115 -1.08 6.44 -10.46
C GLN A 115 0.31 6.10 -10.00
N LYS A 116 0.44 5.59 -8.77
CA LYS A 116 1.74 5.24 -8.23
C LYS A 116 2.14 3.81 -8.57
N TYR A 117 1.19 2.88 -8.56
CA TYR A 117 1.50 1.45 -8.64
C TYR A 117 0.88 0.75 -9.84
N GLY A 118 0.01 1.42 -10.59
CA GLY A 118 -0.74 0.75 -11.64
C GLY A 118 -1.67 -0.29 -11.05
N LEU A 119 -1.81 -1.41 -11.74
CA LEU A 119 -2.67 -2.51 -11.28
C LEU A 119 -1.90 -3.56 -10.50
N GLY A 120 -0.63 -3.32 -10.24
CA GLY A 120 0.28 -4.31 -9.67
C GLY A 120 0.44 -4.27 -8.16
N ALA A 121 -0.46 -3.62 -7.43
CA ALA A 121 -0.32 -3.53 -5.97
C ALA A 121 -1.68 -3.51 -5.29
N THR A 122 -1.72 -4.05 -4.09
CA THR A 122 -2.91 -4.07 -3.23
C THR A 122 -2.53 -3.42 -1.90
N GLU A 123 -3.37 -2.51 -1.45
CA GLU A 123 -3.18 -1.84 -0.18
C GLU A 123 -4.03 -2.50 0.89
N VAL A 124 -3.44 -2.72 2.05
CA VAL A 124 -4.14 -3.29 3.20
C VAL A 124 -4.19 -2.24 4.30
N TYR A 125 -5.39 -1.93 4.75
CA TYR A 125 -5.60 -1.03 5.87
C TYR A 125 -5.85 -1.87 7.12
N ILE A 126 -5.08 -1.60 8.18
CA ILE A 126 -5.14 -2.37 9.41
C ILE A 126 -5.86 -1.54 10.47
N TYR A 127 -6.96 -2.08 10.97
CA TYR A 127 -7.71 -1.41 12.04
C TYR A 127 -6.97 -1.63 13.36
N GLN A 128 -6.72 -0.55 14.08
CA GLN A 128 -5.87 -0.61 15.28
C GLN A 128 -6.63 -0.96 16.54
N ASN A 129 -7.91 -0.72 16.58
CA ASN A 129 -8.69 -0.86 17.80
C ASN A 129 -9.86 -1.80 17.63
N VAL A 130 -9.65 -2.89 16.89
CA VAL A 130 -10.68 -3.91 16.70
C VAL A 130 -10.72 -4.76 17.95
N PRO A 131 -11.90 -4.92 18.58
CA PRO A 131 -11.99 -5.79 19.76
C PRO A 131 -11.59 -7.22 19.41
N ASN A 132 -10.90 -7.86 20.31
CA ASN A 132 -10.63 -9.29 20.18
C ASN A 132 -11.86 -10.05 20.57
N THR A 133 -12.43 -10.73 19.62
CA THR A 133 -13.62 -11.52 19.90
C THR A 133 -13.31 -12.99 19.82
#